data_8123094b857fcf1e079ac9cd382c2fd9
#
_entry.id   8123094b857fcf1e079ac9cd382c2fd9
#
_cell.length_a   1.000
_cell.length_b   1.000
_cell.length_c   1.000
_cell.angle_alpha   90.00
_cell.angle_beta   90.00
_cell.angle_gamma   90.00
#
_symmetry.space_group_name_H-M   'P 1'
#
loop_
_entity.id
_entity.type
_entity.pdbx_description
1 polymer ?
#
loop_
_entity_poly.entity_id
_entity_poly.type
_entity_poly.pdbx_seq_one_letter_code
_entity_poly.pdbx_strand_id
1 'polypeptide(L)'
;MGFRNLKFDEDSVFLVTGGAGFIGSNICEAVLELGYTVRCLDNLSTGKYENIEPLTKNPKFTFIKGDIRDLDTCMEATKGVTYVLNQAAWGSVPRSIEMPLLYEEINIRGTLNMMEASRQNGVKKFVYASSSSVYGDHPVLPKKEGHEGHLLSPYALTKRVDEEYGRLYKVLYGLDTYGMRYFNVFGRRQDPNGMYAAVIPKFIKQLMNGEVPTINGDGKQSRDFTYVDNVIEANLKACLASSDAAGEAFNIGAGGREYLIDVYHDLCKALGKDVEPNFGPNRAGDIRDSNADITKARELLGYDPEYDFAKGINLAIDWYKENL
;
A
#
# COMPACT_ATOMS: atom_id res chain seq x y z
N MET A 1 10.45 15.02 -8.34
CA MET A 1 11.27 14.15 -9.24
C MET A 1 10.82 12.69 -9.26
N GLY A 2 9.84 12.28 -8.56
CA GLY A 2 9.20 10.97 -8.59
C GLY A 2 10.15 9.76 -8.79
N PHE A 3 9.57 8.60 -9.01
CA PHE A 3 10.35 7.36 -9.20
C PHE A 3 10.98 7.20 -10.60
N ARG A 4 10.51 7.94 -11.62
CA ARG A 4 10.85 7.70 -13.06
C ARG A 4 12.32 7.92 -13.42
N ASN A 5 13.09 8.55 -12.54
CA ASN A 5 14.53 8.79 -12.73
C ASN A 5 15.44 7.91 -11.86
N LEU A 6 14.86 6.97 -11.09
CA LEU A 6 15.62 6.06 -10.26
C LEU A 6 16.37 5.04 -11.13
N LYS A 7 17.59 4.72 -10.71
CA LYS A 7 18.46 3.76 -11.39
C LYS A 7 18.92 2.68 -10.44
N PHE A 8 18.87 1.44 -10.90
CA PHE A 8 19.35 0.25 -10.21
C PHE A 8 20.42 -0.43 -11.07
N ASP A 9 21.07 -1.45 -10.54
CA ASP A 9 21.98 -2.29 -11.32
C ASP A 9 21.19 -2.92 -12.50
N GLU A 10 21.79 -3.01 -13.68
CA GLU A 10 21.11 -3.43 -14.94
C GLU A 10 20.47 -4.82 -14.86
N ASP A 11 21.07 -5.73 -14.08
CA ASP A 11 20.62 -7.10 -13.85
C ASP A 11 19.65 -7.23 -12.68
N SER A 12 19.18 -6.13 -12.10
CA SER A 12 18.28 -6.16 -10.95
C SER A 12 16.96 -6.86 -11.27
N VAL A 13 16.58 -7.81 -10.41
CA VAL A 13 15.32 -8.54 -10.46
C VAL A 13 14.47 -8.16 -9.25
N PHE A 14 13.26 -7.70 -9.51
CA PHE A 14 12.29 -7.34 -8.48
C PHE A 14 11.23 -8.42 -8.35
N LEU A 15 11.02 -8.92 -7.15
CA LEU A 15 9.87 -9.75 -6.81
C LEU A 15 8.81 -8.88 -6.13
N VAL A 16 7.63 -8.80 -6.74
CA VAL A 16 6.46 -8.13 -6.16
C VAL A 16 5.44 -9.18 -5.74
N THR A 17 5.22 -9.36 -4.45
CA THR A 17 4.14 -10.22 -3.96
C THR A 17 2.84 -9.42 -3.85
N GLY A 18 1.69 -10.09 -4.00
CA GLY A 18 0.42 -9.35 -4.14
C GLY A 18 0.40 -8.49 -5.41
N GLY A 19 1.19 -8.89 -6.43
CA GLY A 19 1.44 -8.11 -7.62
C GLY A 19 0.24 -8.00 -8.57
N ALA A 20 -0.81 -8.80 -8.41
CA ALA A 20 -2.08 -8.66 -9.10
C ALA A 20 -3.08 -7.76 -8.33
N GLY A 21 -2.73 -7.32 -7.12
CA GLY A 21 -3.51 -6.38 -6.32
C GLY A 21 -3.35 -4.93 -6.77
N PHE A 22 -4.03 -4.02 -6.07
CA PHE A 22 -4.01 -2.58 -6.37
C PHE A 22 -2.59 -1.99 -6.36
N ILE A 23 -1.92 -1.99 -5.22
CA ILE A 23 -0.58 -1.39 -5.08
C ILE A 23 0.46 -2.19 -5.87
N GLY A 24 0.44 -3.51 -5.74
CA GLY A 24 1.43 -4.39 -6.36
C GLY A 24 1.46 -4.30 -7.88
N SER A 25 0.31 -4.23 -8.56
CA SER A 25 0.27 -4.13 -10.02
C SER A 25 0.79 -2.79 -10.54
N ASN A 26 0.59 -1.71 -9.80
CA ASN A 26 1.16 -0.41 -10.12
C ASN A 26 2.68 -0.40 -9.92
N ILE A 27 3.20 -1.09 -8.90
CA ILE A 27 4.65 -1.27 -8.70
C ILE A 27 5.24 -2.12 -9.84
N CYS A 28 4.61 -3.25 -10.21
CA CYS A 28 5.06 -4.09 -11.33
C CYS A 28 5.20 -3.27 -12.62
N GLU A 29 4.20 -2.48 -12.96
CA GLU A 29 4.21 -1.61 -14.13
C GLU A 29 5.37 -0.59 -14.08
N ALA A 30 5.51 0.11 -12.96
CA ALA A 30 6.55 1.12 -12.79
C ALA A 30 7.97 0.54 -12.91
N VAL A 31 8.23 -0.64 -12.34
CA VAL A 31 9.53 -1.31 -12.45
C VAL A 31 9.81 -1.72 -13.90
N LEU A 32 8.81 -2.19 -14.63
CA LEU A 32 8.94 -2.51 -16.07
C LEU A 32 9.17 -1.25 -16.91
N GLU A 33 8.49 -0.12 -16.61
CA GLU A 33 8.72 1.18 -17.26
C GLU A 33 10.16 1.66 -17.08
N LEU A 34 10.76 1.40 -15.92
CA LEU A 34 12.18 1.67 -15.66
C LEU A 34 13.14 0.70 -16.39
N GLY A 35 12.62 -0.34 -17.03
CA GLY A 35 13.39 -1.30 -17.82
C GLY A 35 13.95 -2.48 -17.04
N TYR A 36 13.51 -2.74 -15.80
CA TYR A 36 13.98 -3.85 -14.98
C TYR A 36 13.08 -5.09 -15.04
N THR A 37 13.62 -6.22 -14.57
CA THR A 37 12.90 -7.50 -14.56
C THR A 37 11.99 -7.60 -13.35
N VAL A 38 10.76 -8.07 -13.58
CA VAL A 38 9.71 -8.25 -12.56
C VAL A 38 9.26 -9.69 -12.49
N ARG A 39 9.25 -10.25 -11.29
CA ARG A 39 8.47 -11.43 -10.93
C ARG A 39 7.27 -10.99 -10.09
N CYS A 40 6.08 -11.38 -10.49
CA CYS A 40 4.83 -11.10 -9.79
C CYS A 40 4.33 -12.40 -9.15
N LEU A 41 4.33 -12.46 -7.81
CA LEU A 41 3.77 -13.59 -7.06
C LEU A 41 2.41 -13.20 -6.51
N ASP A 42 1.35 -13.92 -6.90
CA ASP A 42 -0.01 -13.69 -6.41
C ASP A 42 -0.84 -14.98 -6.48
N ASN A 43 -1.69 -15.23 -5.50
CA ASN A 43 -2.60 -16.36 -5.49
C ASN A 43 -3.99 -16.02 -6.09
N LEU A 44 -4.22 -14.75 -6.47
CA LEU A 44 -5.47 -14.20 -7.01
C LEU A 44 -6.66 -14.31 -6.04
N SER A 45 -6.42 -14.36 -4.72
CA SER A 45 -7.51 -14.41 -3.74
C SER A 45 -8.24 -13.07 -3.59
N THR A 46 -7.53 -11.95 -3.79
CA THR A 46 -8.05 -10.58 -3.81
C THR A 46 -7.50 -9.79 -4.99
N GLY A 47 -6.33 -10.15 -5.49
CA GLY A 47 -5.75 -9.63 -6.73
C GLY A 47 -6.54 -10.07 -7.95
N LYS A 48 -6.54 -9.26 -9.00
CA LYS A 48 -7.22 -9.51 -10.27
C LYS A 48 -6.22 -9.72 -11.38
N TYR A 49 -6.35 -10.82 -12.14
CA TYR A 49 -5.43 -11.10 -13.25
C TYR A 49 -5.43 -9.98 -14.30
N GLU A 50 -6.59 -9.34 -14.51
CA GLU A 50 -6.77 -8.21 -15.44
C GLU A 50 -5.82 -7.04 -15.12
N ASN A 51 -5.44 -6.85 -13.86
CA ASN A 51 -4.49 -5.81 -13.47
C ASN A 51 -3.07 -6.03 -14.03
N ILE A 52 -2.70 -7.28 -14.27
CA ILE A 52 -1.35 -7.68 -14.73
C ILE A 52 -1.33 -8.26 -16.13
N GLU A 53 -2.47 -8.60 -16.71
CA GLU A 53 -2.57 -9.17 -18.05
C GLU A 53 -1.83 -8.34 -19.12
N PRO A 54 -1.95 -7.00 -19.16
CA PRO A 54 -1.20 -6.19 -20.12
C PRO A 54 0.33 -6.32 -19.97
N LEU A 55 0.80 -6.55 -18.73
CA LEU A 55 2.22 -6.66 -18.39
C LEU A 55 2.83 -7.97 -18.88
N THR A 56 2.02 -9.02 -19.04
CA THR A 56 2.49 -10.35 -19.50
C THR A 56 3.09 -10.34 -20.92
N LYS A 57 2.81 -9.31 -21.71
CA LYS A 57 3.41 -9.11 -23.03
C LYS A 57 4.86 -8.62 -22.96
N ASN A 58 5.31 -8.14 -21.82
CA ASN A 58 6.69 -7.68 -21.65
C ASN A 58 7.59 -8.91 -21.33
N PRO A 59 8.67 -9.17 -22.08
CA PRO A 59 9.56 -10.31 -21.85
C PRO A 59 10.29 -10.27 -20.50
N LYS A 60 10.33 -9.12 -19.86
CA LYS A 60 10.90 -8.95 -18.49
C LYS A 60 9.90 -9.19 -17.38
N PHE A 61 8.64 -9.55 -17.69
CA PHE A 61 7.61 -9.85 -16.71
C PHE A 61 7.36 -11.35 -16.61
N THR A 62 7.34 -11.88 -15.38
CA THR A 62 6.96 -13.27 -15.10
C THR A 62 5.88 -13.30 -14.02
N PHE A 63 4.75 -13.91 -14.32
CA PHE A 63 3.71 -14.18 -13.33
C PHE A 63 3.91 -15.57 -12.71
N ILE A 64 3.93 -15.63 -11.38
CA ILE A 64 3.99 -16.85 -10.57
C ILE A 64 2.68 -16.92 -9.80
N LYS A 65 1.81 -17.88 -10.14
CA LYS A 65 0.61 -18.15 -9.35
C LYS A 65 0.99 -18.97 -8.12
N GLY A 66 0.98 -18.33 -6.95
CA GLY A 66 1.38 -19.01 -5.71
C GLY A 66 0.97 -18.22 -4.48
N ASP A 67 1.09 -18.86 -3.33
CA ASP A 67 0.65 -18.31 -2.03
C ASP A 67 1.87 -18.10 -1.12
N ILE A 68 1.99 -16.92 -0.52
CA ILE A 68 3.08 -16.61 0.43
C ILE A 68 3.01 -17.43 1.73
N ARG A 69 1.88 -18.08 2.02
CA ARG A 69 1.77 -19.00 3.15
C ARG A 69 2.54 -20.31 2.92
N ASP A 70 2.85 -20.63 1.67
CA ASP A 70 3.68 -21.79 1.30
C ASP A 70 5.14 -21.36 1.20
N LEU A 71 5.97 -21.86 2.12
CA LEU A 71 7.39 -21.54 2.18
C LEU A 71 8.16 -22.01 0.95
N ASP A 72 7.83 -23.17 0.39
CA ASP A 72 8.51 -23.70 -0.80
C ASP A 72 8.27 -22.78 -2.01
N THR A 73 7.04 -22.31 -2.17
CA THR A 73 6.70 -21.27 -3.17
C THR A 73 7.52 -19.99 -2.96
N CYS A 74 7.64 -19.51 -1.72
CA CYS A 74 8.44 -18.33 -1.40
C CYS A 74 9.92 -18.53 -1.72
N MET A 75 10.47 -19.70 -1.36
CA MET A 75 11.87 -20.09 -1.65
C MET A 75 12.15 -20.11 -3.16
N GLU A 76 11.25 -20.66 -3.96
CA GLU A 76 11.41 -20.71 -5.41
C GLU A 76 11.29 -19.31 -6.04
N ALA A 77 10.30 -18.53 -5.62
CA ALA A 77 10.05 -17.18 -6.15
C ALA A 77 11.22 -16.22 -5.89
N THR A 78 11.94 -16.37 -4.77
CA THR A 78 13.05 -15.48 -4.37
C THR A 78 14.41 -15.84 -4.94
N LYS A 79 14.59 -16.99 -5.63
CA LYS A 79 15.86 -17.38 -6.23
C LYS A 79 16.38 -16.35 -7.23
N GLY A 80 17.56 -15.80 -6.99
CA GLY A 80 18.21 -14.79 -7.87
C GLY A 80 17.47 -13.47 -7.93
N VAL A 81 16.61 -13.17 -6.94
CA VAL A 81 15.94 -11.88 -6.79
C VAL A 81 16.85 -10.90 -6.08
N THR A 82 16.91 -9.65 -6.57
CA THR A 82 17.69 -8.58 -5.96
C THR A 82 16.89 -7.86 -4.88
N TYR A 83 15.64 -7.52 -5.18
CA TYR A 83 14.74 -6.74 -4.31
C TYR A 83 13.38 -7.42 -4.18
N VAL A 84 12.87 -7.53 -2.95
CA VAL A 84 11.51 -8.00 -2.68
C VAL A 84 10.65 -6.82 -2.26
N LEU A 85 9.52 -6.63 -2.94
CA LEU A 85 8.46 -5.66 -2.62
C LEU A 85 7.23 -6.45 -2.17
N ASN A 86 7.12 -6.70 -0.86
CA ASN A 86 6.11 -7.58 -0.28
C ASN A 86 4.82 -6.80 -0.02
N GLN A 87 3.91 -6.80 -1.02
CA GLN A 87 2.60 -6.14 -0.92
C GLN A 87 1.46 -7.13 -0.62
N ALA A 88 1.71 -8.43 -0.66
CA ALA A 88 0.71 -9.45 -0.38
C ALA A 88 0.24 -9.37 1.07
N ALA A 89 -1.03 -9.02 1.24
CA ALA A 89 -1.71 -8.95 2.52
C ALA A 89 -3.23 -8.80 2.34
N TRP A 90 -4.00 -9.11 3.36
CA TRP A 90 -5.39 -8.69 3.46
C TRP A 90 -5.46 -7.39 4.27
N GLY A 91 -6.04 -6.32 3.68
CA GLY A 91 -5.93 -4.94 4.15
C GLY A 91 -7.19 -4.35 4.81
N SER A 92 -8.20 -5.15 5.22
CA SER A 92 -9.45 -4.63 5.77
C SER A 92 -9.53 -4.79 7.28
N VAL A 93 -9.64 -3.67 8.01
CA VAL A 93 -9.85 -3.67 9.47
C VAL A 93 -11.14 -4.43 9.86
N PRO A 94 -12.34 -4.13 9.31
CA PRO A 94 -13.55 -4.86 9.68
C PRO A 94 -13.48 -6.36 9.38
N ARG A 95 -12.98 -6.75 8.21
CA ARG A 95 -12.81 -8.18 7.87
C ARG A 95 -11.84 -8.89 8.82
N SER A 96 -10.82 -8.20 9.33
CA SER A 96 -9.90 -8.80 10.30
C SER A 96 -10.56 -9.16 11.63
N ILE A 97 -11.60 -8.43 12.02
CA ILE A 97 -12.39 -8.73 13.23
C ILE A 97 -13.24 -9.99 13.00
N GLU A 98 -13.75 -10.17 11.78
CA GLU A 98 -14.56 -11.34 11.42
C GLU A 98 -13.71 -12.61 11.21
N MET A 99 -12.47 -12.44 10.71
CA MET A 99 -11.61 -13.56 10.28
C MET A 99 -10.19 -13.45 10.83
N PRO A 100 -9.98 -13.31 12.15
CA PRO A 100 -8.67 -12.99 12.73
C PRO A 100 -7.60 -14.06 12.45
N LEU A 101 -7.95 -15.32 12.47
CA LEU A 101 -7.00 -16.42 12.21
C LEU A 101 -6.47 -16.39 10.77
N LEU A 102 -7.36 -16.12 9.80
CA LEU A 102 -6.94 -16.01 8.41
C LEU A 102 -6.02 -14.80 8.16
N TYR A 103 -6.25 -13.70 8.89
CA TYR A 103 -5.37 -12.53 8.85
C TYR A 103 -3.98 -12.83 9.43
N GLU A 104 -3.91 -13.62 10.50
CA GLU A 104 -2.63 -14.09 11.06
C GLU A 104 -1.87 -14.95 10.03
N GLU A 105 -2.55 -15.94 9.46
CA GLU A 105 -1.93 -16.84 8.47
C GLU A 105 -1.39 -16.09 7.25
N ILE A 106 -2.17 -15.16 6.69
CA ILE A 106 -1.80 -14.45 5.47
C ILE A 106 -0.75 -13.38 5.78
N ASN A 107 -1.05 -12.48 6.73
CA ASN A 107 -0.23 -11.30 6.92
C ASN A 107 1.04 -11.61 7.72
N ILE A 108 0.95 -12.34 8.84
CA ILE A 108 2.13 -12.65 9.67
C ILE A 108 2.92 -13.79 9.07
N ARG A 109 2.31 -14.99 8.97
CA ARG A 109 3.02 -16.18 8.47
C ARG A 109 3.53 -15.98 7.05
N GLY A 110 2.69 -15.40 6.17
CA GLY A 110 3.08 -15.13 4.79
C GLY A 110 4.25 -14.17 4.69
N THR A 111 4.23 -13.05 5.44
CA THR A 111 5.35 -12.10 5.46
C THR A 111 6.60 -12.72 6.05
N LEU A 112 6.48 -13.52 7.12
CA LEU A 112 7.61 -14.21 7.73
C LEU A 112 8.24 -15.24 6.77
N ASN A 113 7.44 -16.02 6.03
CA ASN A 113 7.93 -16.93 5.00
C ASN A 113 8.72 -16.17 3.91
N MET A 114 8.21 -15.02 3.47
CA MET A 114 8.89 -14.19 2.49
C MET A 114 10.20 -13.59 3.02
N MET A 115 10.25 -13.16 4.29
CA MET A 115 11.49 -12.70 4.92
C MET A 115 12.52 -13.84 5.02
N GLU A 116 12.09 -15.03 5.45
CA GLU A 116 12.97 -16.18 5.58
C GLU A 116 13.51 -16.65 4.21
N ALA A 117 12.65 -16.75 3.20
CA ALA A 117 13.07 -17.09 1.84
C ALA A 117 14.05 -16.04 1.27
N SER A 118 13.79 -14.75 1.53
CA SER A 118 14.66 -13.64 1.11
C SER A 118 16.04 -13.73 1.76
N ARG A 119 16.08 -14.01 3.07
CA ARG A 119 17.33 -14.20 3.82
C ARG A 119 18.15 -15.36 3.25
N GLN A 120 17.51 -16.51 3.03
CA GLN A 120 18.20 -17.73 2.55
C GLN A 120 18.71 -17.57 1.11
N ASN A 121 18.00 -16.84 0.26
CA ASN A 121 18.37 -16.61 -1.14
C ASN A 121 19.21 -15.34 -1.37
N GLY A 122 19.64 -14.63 -0.30
CA GLY A 122 20.55 -13.51 -0.39
C GLY A 122 19.97 -12.26 -1.03
N VAL A 123 18.65 -12.02 -0.86
CA VAL A 123 17.99 -10.79 -1.30
C VAL A 123 18.65 -9.57 -0.65
N LYS A 124 18.96 -8.53 -1.45
CA LYS A 124 19.64 -7.33 -0.94
C LYS A 124 18.75 -6.48 -0.03
N LYS A 125 17.49 -6.26 -0.43
CA LYS A 125 16.52 -5.43 0.30
C LYS A 125 15.14 -6.06 0.29
N PHE A 126 14.46 -5.99 1.44
CA PHE A 126 13.09 -6.46 1.65
C PHE A 126 12.21 -5.29 2.10
N VAL A 127 11.36 -4.79 1.22
CA VAL A 127 10.41 -3.71 1.50
C VAL A 127 9.03 -4.33 1.67
N TYR A 128 8.31 -3.98 2.72
CA TYR A 128 7.02 -4.61 3.00
C TYR A 128 5.94 -3.60 3.40
N ALA A 129 4.70 -3.91 3.02
CA ALA A 129 3.54 -3.12 3.36
C ALA A 129 3.20 -3.22 4.85
N SER A 130 3.35 -2.13 5.60
CA SER A 130 2.74 -1.88 6.89
C SER A 130 1.52 -0.96 6.73
N SER A 131 1.05 -0.32 7.79
CA SER A 131 -0.18 0.47 7.78
C SER A 131 -0.19 1.54 8.85
N SER A 132 -0.83 2.68 8.56
CA SER A 132 -1.15 3.70 9.58
C SER A 132 -2.04 3.18 10.70
N SER A 133 -2.72 2.04 10.54
CA SER A 133 -3.51 1.40 11.59
C SER A 133 -2.70 0.99 12.83
N VAL A 134 -1.38 0.87 12.72
CA VAL A 134 -0.48 0.56 13.86
C VAL A 134 -0.43 1.67 14.91
N TYR A 135 -0.87 2.89 14.55
CA TYR A 135 -0.97 3.99 15.52
C TYR A 135 -2.14 3.81 16.52
N GLY A 136 -3.12 2.97 16.18
CA GLY A 136 -4.23 2.66 17.08
C GLY A 136 -4.94 3.92 17.58
N ASP A 137 -5.14 3.99 18.91
CA ASP A 137 -5.84 5.08 19.59
C ASP A 137 -4.97 6.30 19.96
N HIS A 138 -3.71 6.35 19.54
CA HIS A 138 -2.84 7.49 19.86
C HIS A 138 -3.46 8.82 19.37
N PRO A 139 -3.68 9.82 20.26
CA PRO A 139 -4.50 11.00 19.93
C PRO A 139 -3.74 12.09 19.16
N VAL A 140 -2.41 12.10 19.24
CA VAL A 140 -1.60 13.21 18.72
C VAL A 140 -1.48 13.15 17.19
N LEU A 141 -1.50 14.31 16.56
CA LEU A 141 -1.31 14.55 15.13
C LEU A 141 -0.20 15.58 14.90
N PRO A 142 0.55 15.44 13.81
CA PRO A 142 0.58 14.32 12.88
C PRO A 142 1.06 13.03 13.53
N LYS A 143 0.69 11.86 12.96
CA LYS A 143 1.18 10.56 13.41
C LYS A 143 2.67 10.45 13.13
N LYS A 144 3.45 10.13 14.16
CA LYS A 144 4.91 10.05 14.11
C LYS A 144 5.38 8.68 14.60
N GLU A 145 6.37 8.11 13.92
CA GLU A 145 6.97 6.82 14.28
C GLU A 145 7.56 6.87 15.69
N GLY A 146 7.37 5.79 16.44
CA GLY A 146 7.75 5.70 17.86
C GLY A 146 6.68 6.20 18.85
N HIS A 147 5.54 6.72 18.35
CA HIS A 147 4.45 7.25 19.17
C HIS A 147 3.16 6.46 18.87
N GLU A 148 3.22 5.13 18.91
CA GLU A 148 2.06 4.27 18.71
C GLU A 148 1.24 4.12 20.01
N GLY A 149 -0.09 4.04 19.88
CA GLY A 149 -1.02 3.75 20.95
C GLY A 149 -1.39 2.27 21.04
N HIS A 150 -2.54 1.99 21.66
CA HIS A 150 -3.10 0.64 21.70
C HIS A 150 -3.71 0.26 20.37
N LEU A 151 -3.39 -0.93 19.88
CA LEU A 151 -3.92 -1.45 18.62
C LEU A 151 -5.43 -1.71 18.72
N LEU A 152 -6.18 -1.33 17.67
CA LEU A 152 -7.64 -1.40 17.69
C LEU A 152 -8.21 -2.54 16.82
N SER A 153 -7.37 -3.34 16.16
CA SER A 153 -7.85 -4.43 15.31
C SER A 153 -6.81 -5.54 15.12
N PRO A 154 -7.23 -6.77 14.80
CA PRO A 154 -6.32 -7.84 14.40
C PRO A 154 -5.45 -7.46 13.20
N TYR A 155 -5.99 -6.73 12.21
CA TYR A 155 -5.19 -6.22 11.09
C TYR A 155 -4.02 -5.33 11.55
N ALA A 156 -4.30 -4.36 12.43
CA ALA A 156 -3.25 -3.49 12.98
C ALA A 156 -2.18 -4.31 13.73
N LEU A 157 -2.60 -5.33 14.49
CA LEU A 157 -1.68 -6.23 15.16
C LEU A 157 -0.79 -6.99 14.17
N THR A 158 -1.37 -7.54 13.09
CA THR A 158 -0.55 -8.25 12.10
C THR A 158 0.52 -7.33 11.51
N LYS A 159 0.19 -6.08 11.21
CA LYS A 159 1.15 -5.13 10.66
C LYS A 159 2.22 -4.72 11.67
N ARG A 160 1.87 -4.58 12.93
CA ARG A 160 2.86 -4.33 14.00
C ARG A 160 3.81 -5.51 14.18
N VAL A 161 3.32 -6.74 14.10
CA VAL A 161 4.15 -7.96 14.18
C VAL A 161 5.09 -8.03 12.98
N ASP A 162 4.65 -7.69 11.77
CA ASP A 162 5.51 -7.62 10.58
C ASP A 162 6.67 -6.64 10.80
N GLU A 163 6.42 -5.46 11.44
CA GLU A 163 7.47 -4.50 11.76
C GLU A 163 8.50 -5.04 12.76
N GLU A 164 8.04 -5.74 13.81
CA GLU A 164 8.97 -6.36 14.77
C GLU A 164 9.82 -7.47 14.12
N TYR A 165 9.24 -8.30 13.25
CA TYR A 165 10.01 -9.26 12.48
C TYR A 165 11.01 -8.58 11.54
N GLY A 166 10.60 -7.51 10.85
CA GLY A 166 11.50 -6.74 10.00
C GLY A 166 12.74 -6.26 10.78
N ARG A 167 12.54 -5.67 11.95
CA ARG A 167 13.61 -5.24 12.85
C ARG A 167 14.51 -6.40 13.28
N LEU A 168 13.92 -7.53 13.68
CA LEU A 168 14.67 -8.70 14.10
C LEU A 168 15.47 -9.31 12.95
N TYR A 169 14.93 -9.40 11.74
CA TYR A 169 15.64 -9.94 10.58
C TYR A 169 16.85 -9.08 10.21
N LYS A 170 16.75 -7.76 10.35
CA LYS A 170 17.91 -6.86 10.20
C LYS A 170 18.97 -7.13 11.27
N VAL A 171 18.58 -7.16 12.54
CA VAL A 171 19.53 -7.25 13.67
C VAL A 171 20.19 -8.63 13.75
N LEU A 172 19.42 -9.69 13.57
CA LEU A 172 19.89 -11.07 13.78
C LEU A 172 20.53 -11.68 12.53
N TYR A 173 20.03 -11.32 11.35
CA TYR A 173 20.42 -12.00 10.11
C TYR A 173 21.01 -11.06 9.05
N GLY A 174 21.01 -9.75 9.28
CA GLY A 174 21.58 -8.76 8.35
C GLY A 174 20.72 -8.50 7.09
N LEU A 175 19.49 -9.01 7.04
CA LEU A 175 18.57 -8.69 5.94
C LEU A 175 18.08 -7.24 6.09
N ASP A 176 18.37 -6.40 5.10
CA ASP A 176 17.89 -5.02 5.08
C ASP A 176 16.38 -4.97 4.81
N THR A 177 15.59 -4.62 5.82
CA THR A 177 14.13 -4.57 5.78
C THR A 177 13.61 -3.15 5.96
N TYR A 178 12.53 -2.79 5.27
CA TYR A 178 11.91 -1.46 5.33
C TYR A 178 10.40 -1.58 5.38
N GLY A 179 9.75 -1.16 6.47
CA GLY A 179 8.30 -1.21 6.64
C GLY A 179 7.63 0.07 6.15
N MET A 180 6.65 -0.03 5.26
CA MET A 180 5.93 1.10 4.69
C MET A 180 4.57 1.26 5.35
N ARG A 181 4.41 2.20 6.29
CA ARG A 181 3.13 2.55 6.92
C ARG A 181 2.30 3.40 5.96
N TYR A 182 1.53 2.77 5.10
CA TYR A 182 0.70 3.48 4.14
C TYR A 182 -0.46 4.23 4.80
N PHE A 183 -0.69 5.47 4.32
CA PHE A 183 -1.83 6.32 4.69
C PHE A 183 -2.78 6.43 3.51
N ASN A 184 -4.00 5.93 3.66
CA ASN A 184 -5.17 6.04 2.74
C ASN A 184 -4.82 6.10 1.24
N VAL A 185 -4.14 5.09 0.73
CA VAL A 185 -3.70 5.02 -0.66
C VAL A 185 -4.91 5.00 -1.60
N PHE A 186 -4.84 5.77 -2.69
CA PHE A 186 -5.82 5.78 -3.77
C PHE A 186 -5.15 5.82 -5.15
N GLY A 187 -5.86 5.42 -6.18
CA GLY A 187 -5.38 5.46 -7.56
C GLY A 187 -5.91 4.35 -8.44
N ARG A 188 -5.38 4.27 -9.66
CA ARG A 188 -5.79 3.29 -10.67
C ARG A 188 -5.68 1.86 -10.16
N ARG A 189 -6.59 0.96 -10.60
CA ARG A 189 -6.73 -0.45 -10.20
C ARG A 189 -7.20 -0.68 -8.76
N GLN A 190 -7.62 0.39 -8.05
CA GLN A 190 -8.27 0.23 -6.75
C GLN A 190 -9.72 -0.24 -6.92
N ASP A 191 -10.06 -1.39 -6.32
CA ASP A 191 -11.39 -1.99 -6.46
C ASP A 191 -12.47 -1.20 -5.69
N PRO A 192 -13.51 -0.69 -6.36
CA PRO A 192 -14.66 -0.04 -5.73
C PRO A 192 -15.67 -1.05 -5.17
N ASN A 193 -15.53 -2.33 -5.53
CA ASN A 193 -16.49 -3.37 -5.22
C ASN A 193 -16.06 -4.09 -3.94
N GLY A 194 -16.96 -4.18 -3.02
CA GLY A 194 -16.70 -4.90 -1.78
C GLY A 194 -17.29 -4.16 -0.58
N MET A 195 -17.68 -4.91 0.40
CA MET A 195 -18.26 -4.38 1.65
C MET A 195 -17.36 -3.37 2.36
N TYR A 196 -16.05 -3.49 2.13
CA TYR A 196 -14.99 -2.69 2.77
C TYR A 196 -14.19 -1.85 1.77
N ALA A 197 -14.78 -1.51 0.61
CA ALA A 197 -14.14 -0.67 -0.38
C ALA A 197 -13.71 0.69 0.20
N ALA A 198 -12.57 1.20 -0.24
CA ALA A 198 -12.09 2.52 0.16
C ALA A 198 -13.06 3.61 -0.32
N VAL A 199 -13.09 4.73 0.39
CA VAL A 199 -14.09 5.80 0.20
C VAL A 199 -14.01 6.42 -1.20
N ILE A 200 -12.82 6.68 -1.73
CA ILE A 200 -12.63 7.35 -3.03
C ILE A 200 -13.24 6.52 -4.18
N PRO A 201 -12.79 5.27 -4.46
CA PRO A 201 -13.36 4.49 -5.56
C PRO A 201 -14.86 4.21 -5.36
N LYS A 202 -15.31 4.06 -4.11
CA LYS A 202 -16.74 3.87 -3.81
C LYS A 202 -17.57 5.10 -4.20
N PHE A 203 -17.14 6.31 -3.80
CA PHE A 203 -17.85 7.56 -4.13
C PHE A 203 -17.86 7.80 -5.64
N ILE A 204 -16.72 7.60 -6.31
CA ILE A 204 -16.62 7.75 -7.77
C ILE A 204 -17.64 6.82 -8.46
N LYS A 205 -17.66 5.54 -8.10
CA LYS A 205 -18.60 4.58 -8.68
C LYS A 205 -20.06 4.98 -8.47
N GLN A 206 -20.42 5.37 -7.24
CA GLN A 206 -21.78 5.82 -6.93
C GLN A 206 -22.17 7.06 -7.75
N LEU A 207 -21.30 8.07 -7.79
CA LEU A 207 -21.54 9.29 -8.57
C LEU A 207 -21.68 9.02 -10.07
N MET A 208 -20.86 8.11 -10.63
CA MET A 208 -20.96 7.70 -12.03
C MET A 208 -22.29 7.00 -12.33
N ASN A 209 -22.77 6.18 -11.41
CA ASN A 209 -24.07 5.50 -11.52
C ASN A 209 -25.28 6.41 -11.25
N GLY A 210 -25.07 7.70 -10.94
CA GLY A 210 -26.15 8.61 -10.58
C GLY A 210 -26.71 8.40 -9.17
N GLU A 211 -26.00 7.66 -8.33
CA GLU A 211 -26.34 7.46 -6.92
C GLU A 211 -25.75 8.61 -6.08
N VAL A 212 -26.44 8.97 -4.99
CA VAL A 212 -25.94 9.95 -4.03
C VAL A 212 -25.14 9.26 -2.92
N PRO A 213 -23.83 9.45 -2.84
CA PRO A 213 -23.02 8.88 -1.77
C PRO A 213 -23.44 9.34 -0.37
N THR A 214 -23.24 8.47 0.62
CA THR A 214 -23.47 8.79 2.03
C THR A 214 -22.15 8.94 2.76
N ILE A 215 -21.94 10.11 3.35
CA ILE A 215 -20.85 10.40 4.28
C ILE A 215 -21.30 10.01 5.68
N ASN A 216 -20.54 9.12 6.35
CA ASN A 216 -20.80 8.82 7.76
C ASN A 216 -20.28 9.96 8.65
N GLY A 217 -21.11 10.45 9.58
CA GLY A 217 -20.80 11.58 10.42
C GLY A 217 -21.01 12.93 9.75
N ASP A 218 -20.25 13.95 10.17
CA ASP A 218 -20.37 15.35 9.75
C ASP A 218 -19.49 15.73 8.53
N GLY A 219 -18.76 14.79 7.96
CA GLY A 219 -17.84 15.04 6.85
C GLY A 219 -16.53 15.77 7.24
N LYS A 220 -16.38 16.16 8.51
CA LYS A 220 -15.19 16.87 9.01
C LYS A 220 -14.08 15.96 9.50
N GLN A 221 -14.25 14.64 9.37
CA GLN A 221 -13.14 13.71 9.56
C GLN A 221 -12.09 13.90 8.48
N SER A 222 -10.82 13.86 8.88
CA SER A 222 -9.71 14.13 7.96
C SER A 222 -8.80 12.93 7.77
N ARG A 223 -8.21 12.85 6.57
CA ARG A 223 -7.26 11.80 6.18
C ARG A 223 -6.10 12.41 5.39
N ASP A 224 -4.95 11.74 5.45
CA ASP A 224 -3.86 11.92 4.50
C ASP A 224 -4.09 10.91 3.36
N PHE A 225 -4.57 11.41 2.23
CA PHE A 225 -4.78 10.59 1.04
C PHE A 225 -3.52 10.59 0.17
N THR A 226 -3.00 9.41 -0.08
CA THR A 226 -1.73 9.20 -0.77
C THR A 226 -1.97 8.61 -2.16
N TYR A 227 -1.60 9.34 -3.21
CA TYR A 227 -1.69 8.82 -4.57
C TYR A 227 -0.70 7.67 -4.77
N VAL A 228 -1.10 6.66 -5.53
CA VAL A 228 -0.34 5.40 -5.69
C VAL A 228 1.07 5.61 -6.23
N ASP A 229 1.32 6.62 -7.06
CA ASP A 229 2.67 6.91 -7.57
C ASP A 229 3.62 7.40 -6.47
N ASN A 230 3.13 8.08 -5.43
CA ASN A 230 3.94 8.39 -4.24
C ASN A 230 4.32 7.10 -3.46
N VAL A 231 3.41 6.13 -3.41
CA VAL A 231 3.70 4.82 -2.79
C VAL A 231 4.74 4.04 -3.59
N ILE A 232 4.67 4.07 -4.93
CA ILE A 232 5.68 3.49 -5.81
C ILE A 232 7.04 4.13 -5.53
N GLU A 233 7.10 5.47 -5.48
CA GLU A 233 8.33 6.21 -5.17
C GLU A 233 8.95 5.75 -3.86
N ALA A 234 8.16 5.67 -2.78
CA ALA A 234 8.64 5.24 -1.47
C ALA A 234 9.24 3.83 -1.49
N ASN A 235 8.55 2.88 -2.13
CA ASN A 235 9.03 1.49 -2.25
C ASN A 235 10.35 1.40 -3.02
N LEU A 236 10.46 2.08 -4.15
CA LEU A 236 11.66 2.05 -4.99
C LEU A 236 12.82 2.80 -4.34
N LYS A 237 12.58 3.91 -3.66
CA LYS A 237 13.62 4.62 -2.89
C LYS A 237 14.12 3.80 -1.69
N ALA A 238 13.25 3.03 -1.04
CA ALA A 238 13.68 2.10 0.01
C ALA A 238 14.64 1.02 -0.50
N CYS A 239 14.48 0.57 -1.75
CA CYS A 239 15.44 -0.35 -2.37
C CYS A 239 16.84 0.28 -2.58
N LEU A 240 16.95 1.61 -2.61
CA LEU A 240 18.20 2.35 -2.75
C LEU A 240 18.71 2.94 -1.42
N ALA A 241 17.92 2.88 -0.35
CA ALA A 241 18.25 3.47 0.93
C ALA A 241 19.48 2.82 1.59
N SER A 242 20.16 3.59 2.47
CA SER A 242 21.25 3.07 3.27
C SER A 242 20.81 1.93 4.19
N SER A 243 21.70 0.96 4.41
CA SER A 243 21.50 -0.10 5.40
C SER A 243 21.36 0.42 6.84
N ASP A 244 21.78 1.67 7.11
CA ASP A 244 21.60 2.31 8.41
C ASP A 244 20.13 2.64 8.70
N ALA A 245 19.32 2.80 7.66
CA ALA A 245 17.86 3.00 7.76
C ALA A 245 17.08 1.67 7.79
N ALA A 246 17.75 0.53 7.66
CA ALA A 246 17.09 -0.78 7.61
C ALA A 246 16.66 -1.25 9.02
N GLY A 247 15.62 -2.07 9.06
CA GLY A 247 14.98 -2.54 10.29
C GLY A 247 13.93 -1.57 10.83
N GLU A 248 13.66 -0.48 10.12
CA GLU A 248 12.77 0.59 10.53
C GLU A 248 11.43 0.59 9.74
N ALA A 249 10.41 1.20 10.34
CA ALA A 249 9.15 1.52 9.66
C ALA A 249 9.06 3.01 9.37
N PHE A 250 8.38 3.37 8.27
CA PHE A 250 8.31 4.72 7.73
C PHE A 250 6.88 5.09 7.37
N ASN A 251 6.45 6.28 7.74
CA ASN A 251 5.18 6.84 7.30
C ASN A 251 5.24 7.20 5.82
N ILE A 252 4.32 6.64 5.04
CA ILE A 252 4.16 6.92 3.62
C ILE A 252 2.79 7.55 3.39
N GLY A 253 2.80 8.86 3.39
CA GLY A 253 1.68 9.77 3.20
C GLY A 253 2.03 10.86 2.21
N ALA A 254 1.07 11.71 1.83
CA ALA A 254 1.34 12.94 1.10
C ALA A 254 1.82 14.07 2.03
N GLY A 255 1.67 13.90 3.35
CA GLY A 255 1.92 14.93 4.35
C GLY A 255 0.82 15.99 4.40
N GLY A 256 -0.31 15.73 3.74
CA GLY A 256 -1.49 16.59 3.69
C GLY A 256 -2.56 16.23 4.74
N ARG A 257 -3.63 17.00 4.73
CA ARG A 257 -4.80 16.77 5.56
C ARG A 257 -6.06 17.18 4.79
N GLU A 258 -6.80 16.19 4.30
CA GLU A 258 -8.00 16.42 3.52
C GLU A 258 -9.24 16.06 4.34
N TYR A 259 -10.22 16.97 4.41
CA TYR A 259 -11.51 16.67 5.02
C TYR A 259 -12.39 15.89 4.05
N LEU A 260 -13.14 14.91 4.55
CA LEU A 260 -13.92 14.02 3.69
C LEU A 260 -14.97 14.74 2.86
N ILE A 261 -15.55 15.83 3.39
CA ILE A 261 -16.50 16.65 2.65
C ILE A 261 -15.83 17.38 1.46
N ASP A 262 -14.60 17.88 1.65
CA ASP A 262 -13.86 18.55 0.59
C ASP A 262 -13.45 17.55 -0.49
N VAL A 263 -12.98 16.35 -0.08
CA VAL A 263 -12.72 15.23 -1.00
C VAL A 263 -13.96 14.90 -1.84
N TYR A 264 -15.14 14.83 -1.22
CA TYR A 264 -16.38 14.58 -1.93
C TYR A 264 -16.66 15.65 -3.01
N HIS A 265 -16.54 16.92 -2.66
CA HIS A 265 -16.76 18.02 -3.61
C HIS A 265 -15.73 18.02 -4.75
N ASP A 266 -14.47 17.72 -4.46
CA ASP A 266 -13.42 17.59 -5.49
C ASP A 266 -13.72 16.43 -6.45
N LEU A 267 -14.23 15.28 -5.95
CA LEU A 267 -14.67 14.18 -6.79
C LEU A 267 -15.88 14.58 -7.67
N CYS A 268 -16.86 15.27 -7.11
CA CYS A 268 -17.99 15.79 -7.87
C CYS A 268 -17.50 16.71 -9.00
N LYS A 269 -16.62 17.66 -8.70
CA LYS A 269 -16.04 18.57 -9.68
C LYS A 269 -15.28 17.82 -10.79
N ALA A 270 -14.44 16.83 -10.44
CA ALA A 270 -13.69 16.04 -11.40
C ALA A 270 -14.59 15.17 -12.31
N LEU A 271 -15.77 14.79 -11.83
CA LEU A 271 -16.77 14.04 -12.58
C LEU A 271 -17.80 14.93 -13.30
N GLY A 272 -17.73 16.25 -13.15
CA GLY A 272 -18.73 17.17 -13.69
C GLY A 272 -20.12 17.01 -13.06
N LYS A 273 -20.17 16.64 -11.79
CA LYS A 273 -21.40 16.47 -11.01
C LYS A 273 -21.60 17.63 -10.04
N ASP A 274 -22.86 17.95 -9.75
CA ASP A 274 -23.28 18.94 -8.76
C ASP A 274 -24.39 18.32 -7.90
N VAL A 275 -23.96 17.55 -6.90
CA VAL A 275 -24.85 16.76 -6.03
C VAL A 275 -24.33 16.83 -4.60
N GLU A 276 -25.21 17.20 -3.65
CA GLU A 276 -24.89 17.16 -2.23
C GLU A 276 -24.91 15.74 -1.66
N PRO A 277 -24.00 15.37 -0.74
CA PRO A 277 -23.98 14.03 -0.17
C PRO A 277 -25.10 13.82 0.84
N ASN A 278 -25.51 12.57 1.04
CA ASN A 278 -26.27 12.19 2.22
C ASN A 278 -25.34 12.10 3.44
N PHE A 279 -25.89 12.40 4.63
CA PHE A 279 -25.17 12.20 5.89
C PHE A 279 -25.79 11.05 6.68
N GLY A 280 -24.93 10.13 7.14
CA GLY A 280 -25.32 8.98 7.95
C GLY A 280 -24.75 9.07 9.38
N PRO A 281 -25.07 8.11 10.25
CA PRO A 281 -24.52 8.06 11.60
C PRO A 281 -23.00 7.88 11.60
N ASN A 282 -22.34 8.28 12.68
CA ASN A 282 -20.92 8.02 12.86
C ASN A 282 -20.65 6.50 12.83
N ARG A 283 -19.59 6.10 12.15
CA ARG A 283 -19.17 4.70 12.11
C ARG A 283 -18.43 4.34 13.41
N ALA A 284 -18.89 3.29 14.08
CA ALA A 284 -18.23 2.81 15.30
C ALA A 284 -16.78 2.39 15.02
N GLY A 285 -15.85 2.85 15.86
CA GLY A 285 -14.43 2.53 15.74
C GLY A 285 -13.67 3.30 14.64
N ASP A 286 -14.30 4.27 13.96
CA ASP A 286 -13.59 5.10 12.99
C ASP A 286 -12.71 6.14 13.69
N ILE A 287 -11.44 6.22 13.28
CA ILE A 287 -10.51 7.26 13.74
C ILE A 287 -10.90 8.57 13.07
N ARG A 288 -11.18 9.63 13.86
CA ARG A 288 -11.65 10.90 13.30
C ARG A 288 -10.63 11.55 12.37
N ASP A 289 -9.37 11.62 12.81
CA ASP A 289 -8.33 12.35 12.10
C ASP A 289 -7.07 11.50 11.95
N SER A 290 -6.47 11.51 10.75
CA SER A 290 -5.24 10.80 10.46
C SER A 290 -4.43 11.53 9.39
N ASN A 291 -3.25 12.03 9.77
CA ASN A 291 -2.25 12.57 8.84
C ASN A 291 -0.85 12.15 9.28
N ALA A 292 0.07 12.04 8.33
CA ALA A 292 1.41 11.53 8.52
C ALA A 292 2.44 12.63 8.78
N ASP A 293 3.31 12.44 9.78
CA ASP A 293 4.63 13.06 9.75
C ASP A 293 5.53 12.20 8.85
N ILE A 294 5.95 12.73 7.72
CA ILE A 294 6.80 12.03 6.74
C ILE A 294 8.28 12.42 6.83
N THR A 295 8.68 13.14 7.87
CA THR A 295 10.05 13.64 8.05
C THR A 295 11.07 12.51 8.01
N LYS A 296 10.84 11.42 8.72
CA LYS A 296 11.73 10.25 8.75
C LYS A 296 11.91 9.63 7.35
N ALA A 297 10.83 9.46 6.59
CA ALA A 297 10.90 8.95 5.23
C ALA A 297 11.65 9.90 4.29
N ARG A 298 11.49 11.21 4.45
CA ARG A 298 12.25 12.22 3.71
C ARG A 298 13.74 12.14 3.99
N GLU A 299 14.13 12.11 5.25
CA GLU A 299 15.52 12.14 5.67
C GLU A 299 16.28 10.85 5.33
N LEU A 300 15.65 9.68 5.56
CA LEU A 300 16.34 8.39 5.47
C LEU A 300 16.13 7.66 4.15
N LEU A 301 14.99 7.86 3.47
CA LEU A 301 14.70 7.25 2.17
C LEU A 301 14.82 8.25 1.01
N GLY A 302 14.90 9.56 1.28
CA GLY A 302 14.78 10.61 0.27
C GLY A 302 13.37 10.70 -0.32
N TYR A 303 12.34 10.19 0.38
CA TYR A 303 10.95 10.24 -0.06
C TYR A 303 10.47 11.68 -0.14
N ASP A 304 9.94 12.10 -1.29
CA ASP A 304 9.41 13.44 -1.51
C ASP A 304 8.17 13.36 -2.42
N PRO A 305 6.98 13.18 -1.83
CA PRO A 305 5.76 12.94 -2.58
C PRO A 305 5.45 14.10 -3.54
N GLU A 306 5.40 13.80 -4.84
CA GLU A 306 5.17 14.77 -5.90
C GLU A 306 3.69 15.12 -6.05
N TYR A 307 2.81 14.20 -5.66
CA TYR A 307 1.38 14.29 -5.88
C TYR A 307 0.63 14.54 -4.58
N ASP A 308 0.04 15.75 -4.45
CA ASP A 308 -1.02 16.02 -3.49
C ASP A 308 -2.34 15.34 -3.92
N PHE A 309 -3.39 15.47 -3.09
CA PHE A 309 -4.69 14.85 -3.39
C PHE A 309 -5.25 15.32 -4.74
N ALA A 310 -5.27 16.62 -4.98
CA ALA A 310 -5.87 17.21 -6.18
C ALA A 310 -5.16 16.77 -7.47
N LYS A 311 -3.83 16.73 -7.47
CA LYS A 311 -3.07 16.22 -8.61
C LYS A 311 -3.29 14.73 -8.80
N GLY A 312 -3.26 13.95 -7.72
CA GLY A 312 -3.47 12.51 -7.77
C GLY A 312 -4.84 12.12 -8.31
N ILE A 313 -5.92 12.81 -7.88
CA ILE A 313 -7.26 12.52 -8.36
C ILE A 313 -7.42 12.87 -9.85
N ASN A 314 -6.85 13.99 -10.30
CA ASN A 314 -6.87 14.36 -11.72
C ASN A 314 -6.18 13.33 -12.61
N LEU A 315 -5.11 12.69 -12.14
CA LEU A 315 -4.44 11.61 -12.87
C LEU A 315 -5.20 10.27 -12.83
N ALA A 316 -5.94 10.02 -11.75
CA ALA A 316 -6.67 8.77 -11.57
C ALA A 316 -8.06 8.79 -12.20
N ILE A 317 -8.68 9.97 -12.37
CA ILE A 317 -10.10 10.11 -12.69
C ILE A 317 -10.46 9.49 -14.05
N ASP A 318 -9.61 9.62 -15.05
CA ASP A 318 -9.87 9.07 -16.38
C ASP A 318 -9.83 7.54 -16.34
N TRP A 319 -8.86 6.97 -15.61
CA TRP A 319 -8.84 5.53 -15.39
C TRP A 319 -10.13 5.05 -14.69
N TYR A 320 -10.61 5.76 -13.67
CA TYR A 320 -11.85 5.41 -12.99
C TYR A 320 -13.05 5.48 -13.94
N LYS A 321 -13.15 6.51 -14.80
CA LYS A 321 -14.24 6.67 -15.79
C LYS A 321 -14.27 5.52 -16.81
N GLU A 322 -13.10 4.98 -17.15
CA GLU A 322 -12.99 3.91 -18.15
C GLU A 322 -13.20 2.51 -17.56
N ASN A 323 -13.00 2.33 -16.25
CA ASN A 323 -12.91 1.00 -15.64
C ASN A 323 -13.93 0.74 -14.53
N LEU A 324 -14.75 1.71 -14.14
CA LEU A 324 -15.81 1.58 -13.13
C LEU A 324 -17.19 1.75 -13.73
#